data_b75f92a83b86a174891779144b1f0fb6
#
_entry.id   b75f92a83b86a174891779144b1f0fb6
#
_cell.length_a   1.000
_cell.length_b   1.000
_cell.length_c   1.000
_cell.angle_alpha   90.00
_cell.angle_beta   90.00
_cell.angle_gamma   90.00
#
_symmetry.space_group_name_H-M   'P 1'
#
loop_
_entity.id
_entity.type
_entity.pdbx_description
1 polymer ?
#
loop_
_entity_poly.entity_id
_entity_poly.type
_entity_poly.pdbx_seq_one_letter_code
_entity_poly.pdbx_strand_id
1 'polypeptide(L)'
;LYSSAASDVYKRQLIPDARPETIRHSVEESLRRLRTDRIDLYYQHRIDPNIEPEAVAEVMADLIREGKILHWGISETTEEYLRRAHRVCPVTAIQNRFSMMARWHEPLLSVVEELGIGFVAHSPLANGLLTNRYTADTSFDPATDYRASMPQYRPESFEKNRTLFSLLEQLADEYRATASQISLAWMMNKRPAIVPIPGTRLLYRLKENIGAADIHLTDEEVKAIDTALDAMEMSEVFGGSPIKK
;
A
#
# COMPACT_ATOMS: atom_id res chain seq x y z
N LEU A 1 4.04 8.47 -9.83
CA LEU A 1 3.02 8.77 -8.81
C LEU A 1 3.39 10.08 -8.12
N TYR A 2 2.89 11.19 -8.62
CA TYR A 2 3.05 12.47 -7.95
C TYR A 2 1.80 12.75 -7.12
N SER A 3 2.04 12.96 -5.84
CA SER A 3 1.01 13.27 -4.86
C SER A 3 0.64 14.75 -4.93
N SER A 4 -0.61 15.05 -4.64
CA SER A 4 -1.09 16.40 -4.30
C SER A 4 -0.54 16.91 -2.95
N ALA A 5 0.47 16.27 -2.37
CA ALA A 5 1.14 16.74 -1.18
C ALA A 5 2.31 17.63 -1.58
N ALA A 6 2.23 18.93 -1.31
CA ALA A 6 3.36 19.82 -1.37
C ALA A 6 4.39 19.40 -0.33
N SER A 7 5.67 19.26 -0.72
CA SER A 7 6.75 19.09 0.25
C SER A 7 7.27 20.45 0.65
N ASP A 8 7.21 20.76 1.94
CA ASP A 8 7.97 21.89 2.49
C ASP A 8 9.46 21.53 2.43
N VAL A 9 10.16 22.13 1.49
CA VAL A 9 11.59 21.90 1.22
C VAL A 9 12.46 22.23 2.45
N TYR A 10 11.98 23.11 3.34
CA TYR A 10 12.71 23.54 4.52
C TYR A 10 12.64 22.55 5.69
N LYS A 11 11.56 21.76 5.82
CA LYS A 11 11.34 20.88 6.98
C LYS A 11 11.24 19.41 6.62
N ARG A 12 11.30 19.01 5.35
CA ARG A 12 11.05 17.65 4.83
C ARG A 12 9.71 17.06 5.33
N GLN A 13 8.72 17.92 5.59
CA GLN A 13 7.38 17.51 5.98
C GLN A 13 6.47 17.48 4.75
N LEU A 14 5.79 16.37 4.54
CA LEU A 14 4.70 16.29 3.58
C LEU A 14 3.48 16.97 4.21
N ILE A 15 3.06 18.12 3.65
CA ILE A 15 1.83 18.79 4.05
C ILE A 15 0.80 18.42 2.98
N PRO A 16 -0.26 17.67 3.32
CA PRO A 16 -1.35 17.42 2.39
C PRO A 16 -2.03 18.74 2.01
N ASP A 17 -2.33 18.90 0.74
CA ASP A 17 -3.12 20.03 0.23
C ASP A 17 -4.08 19.49 -0.84
N ALA A 18 -5.35 19.37 -0.46
CA ALA A 18 -6.42 18.85 -1.31
C ALA A 18 -7.40 19.96 -1.75
N ARG A 19 -6.97 21.22 -1.76
CA ARG A 19 -7.79 22.31 -2.31
C ARG A 19 -8.03 22.09 -3.81
N PRO A 20 -9.22 22.49 -4.33
CA PRO A 20 -9.59 22.29 -5.72
C PRO A 20 -8.52 22.78 -6.72
N GLU A 21 -7.97 23.96 -6.51
CA GLU A 21 -6.93 24.53 -7.37
C GLU A 21 -5.63 23.71 -7.35
N THR A 22 -5.25 23.17 -6.19
CA THR A 22 -4.04 22.32 -6.04
C THR A 22 -4.23 20.99 -6.75
N ILE A 23 -5.39 20.35 -6.60
CA ILE A 23 -5.70 19.08 -7.29
C ILE A 23 -5.65 19.29 -8.81
N ARG A 24 -6.34 20.32 -9.33
CA ARG A 24 -6.35 20.63 -10.76
C ARG A 24 -4.97 20.91 -11.29
N HIS A 25 -4.19 21.75 -10.62
CA HIS A 25 -2.80 22.04 -11.00
C HIS A 25 -1.94 20.75 -11.04
N SER A 26 -2.08 19.87 -10.03
CA SER A 26 -1.33 18.61 -9.94
C SER A 26 -1.68 17.64 -11.09
N VAL A 27 -2.94 17.60 -11.52
CA VAL A 27 -3.37 16.81 -12.68
C VAL A 27 -2.74 17.36 -13.96
N GLU A 28 -2.81 18.67 -14.22
CA GLU A 28 -2.21 19.31 -15.40
C GLU A 28 -0.69 19.06 -15.48
N GLU A 29 0.01 19.20 -14.34
CA GLU A 29 1.43 18.92 -14.26
C GLU A 29 1.75 17.43 -14.51
N SER A 30 0.88 16.52 -14.08
CA SER A 30 1.02 15.08 -14.31
C SER A 30 0.83 14.76 -15.81
N LEU A 31 -0.22 15.29 -16.44
CA LEU A 31 -0.48 15.15 -17.87
C LEU A 31 0.71 15.67 -18.71
N ARG A 32 1.22 16.85 -18.36
CA ARG A 32 2.39 17.43 -19.03
C ARG A 32 3.64 16.54 -18.90
N ARG A 33 3.93 16.01 -17.70
CA ARG A 33 5.10 15.14 -17.48
C ARG A 33 4.95 13.78 -18.14
N LEU A 34 3.75 13.21 -18.14
CA LEU A 34 3.46 11.94 -18.80
C LEU A 34 3.34 12.06 -20.31
N ARG A 35 3.22 13.30 -20.83
CA ARG A 35 3.00 13.61 -22.27
C ARG A 35 1.77 12.90 -22.82
N THR A 36 0.67 12.96 -22.07
CA THR A 36 -0.62 12.39 -22.44
C THR A 36 -1.74 13.39 -22.18
N ASP A 37 -2.88 13.20 -22.80
CA ASP A 37 -4.08 14.02 -22.62
C ASP A 37 -5.01 13.51 -21.51
N ARG A 38 -4.76 12.28 -21.01
CA ARG A 38 -5.57 11.67 -19.94
C ARG A 38 -4.76 10.73 -19.07
N ILE A 39 -5.25 10.51 -17.85
CA ILE A 39 -4.71 9.55 -16.87
C ILE A 39 -5.78 8.49 -16.60
N ASP A 40 -5.44 7.21 -16.72
CA ASP A 40 -6.40 6.11 -16.51
C ASP A 40 -6.88 6.04 -15.07
N LEU A 41 -5.97 6.15 -14.09
CA LEU A 41 -6.30 6.12 -12.66
C LEU A 41 -5.45 7.14 -11.89
N TYR A 42 -6.10 8.16 -11.34
CA TYR A 42 -5.46 9.22 -10.57
C TYR A 42 -5.75 9.05 -9.08
N TYR A 43 -4.73 9.19 -8.21
CA TYR A 43 -4.90 9.01 -6.76
C TYR A 43 -4.77 10.32 -5.99
N GLN A 44 -5.70 10.52 -5.04
CA GLN A 44 -5.46 11.37 -3.87
C GLN A 44 -4.44 10.64 -2.98
N HIS A 45 -3.19 11.12 -2.94
CA HIS A 45 -2.09 10.40 -2.26
C HIS A 45 -2.17 10.44 -0.73
N ARG A 46 -2.67 11.56 -0.17
CA ARG A 46 -2.93 11.74 1.27
C ARG A 46 -4.20 12.55 1.47
N ILE A 47 -4.91 12.22 2.52
CA ILE A 47 -6.07 12.99 2.97
C ILE A 47 -5.58 14.28 3.59
N ASP A 48 -6.18 15.40 3.18
CA ASP A 48 -6.04 16.69 3.86
C ASP A 48 -7.16 16.79 4.91
N PRO A 49 -6.83 16.85 6.21
CA PRO A 49 -7.84 16.88 7.26
C PRO A 49 -8.67 18.18 7.30
N ASN A 50 -8.28 19.20 6.53
CA ASN A 50 -8.99 20.47 6.45
C ASN A 50 -9.97 20.55 5.28
N ILE A 51 -10.01 19.53 4.41
CA ILE A 51 -10.87 19.49 3.23
C ILE A 51 -11.78 18.27 3.31
N GLU A 52 -13.09 18.53 3.22
CA GLU A 52 -14.10 17.48 3.27
C GLU A 52 -14.00 16.53 2.07
N PRO A 53 -14.26 15.21 2.26
CA PRO A 53 -14.17 14.21 1.18
C PRO A 53 -15.09 14.51 0.00
N GLU A 54 -16.24 15.13 0.25
CA GLU A 54 -17.19 15.53 -0.79
C GLU A 54 -16.58 16.58 -1.73
N ALA A 55 -15.89 17.58 -1.19
CA ALA A 55 -15.26 18.63 -1.98
C ALA A 55 -14.15 18.08 -2.89
N VAL A 56 -13.35 17.11 -2.38
CA VAL A 56 -12.35 16.40 -3.21
C VAL A 56 -13.05 15.59 -4.31
N ALA A 57 -14.09 14.85 -3.96
CA ALA A 57 -14.82 14.00 -4.90
C ALA A 57 -15.52 14.82 -6.01
N GLU A 58 -16.03 16.03 -5.72
CA GLU A 58 -16.57 16.94 -6.71
C GLU A 58 -15.52 17.36 -7.75
N VAL A 59 -14.30 17.69 -7.30
CA VAL A 59 -13.19 18.03 -8.21
C VAL A 59 -12.81 16.82 -9.09
N MET A 60 -12.78 15.60 -8.51
CA MET A 60 -12.50 14.39 -9.28
C MET A 60 -13.59 14.11 -10.32
N ALA A 61 -14.87 14.31 -9.96
CA ALA A 61 -15.99 14.20 -10.90
C ALA A 61 -15.87 15.18 -12.07
N ASP A 62 -15.47 16.43 -11.80
CA ASP A 62 -15.21 17.42 -12.84
C ASP A 62 -14.07 16.98 -13.77
N LEU A 63 -12.96 16.53 -13.21
CA LEU A 63 -11.79 16.07 -13.99
C LEU A 63 -12.12 14.85 -14.87
N ILE A 64 -12.99 13.95 -14.38
CA ILE A 64 -13.54 12.82 -15.17
C ILE A 64 -14.42 13.36 -16.30
N ARG A 65 -15.30 14.31 -16.04
CA ARG A 65 -16.18 14.92 -17.04
C ARG A 65 -15.39 15.69 -18.10
N GLU A 66 -14.27 16.32 -17.71
CA GLU A 66 -13.31 16.97 -18.61
C GLU A 66 -12.47 15.98 -19.42
N GLY A 67 -12.52 14.69 -19.12
CA GLY A 67 -11.74 13.63 -19.77
C GLY A 67 -10.26 13.62 -19.40
N LYS A 68 -9.83 14.39 -18.40
CA LYS A 68 -8.44 14.47 -17.94
C LYS A 68 -8.00 13.25 -17.13
N ILE A 69 -8.93 12.66 -16.37
CA ILE A 69 -8.77 11.38 -15.69
C ILE A 69 -9.95 10.48 -16.05
N LEU A 70 -9.74 9.17 -16.11
CA LEU A 70 -10.83 8.22 -16.37
C LEU A 70 -11.41 7.69 -15.06
N HIS A 71 -10.55 7.45 -14.09
CA HIS A 71 -10.88 6.90 -12.78
C HIS A 71 -10.06 7.59 -11.71
N TRP A 72 -10.50 7.47 -10.46
CA TRP A 72 -9.75 7.96 -9.33
C TRP A 72 -9.73 6.99 -8.15
N GLY A 73 -8.73 7.17 -7.27
CA GLY A 73 -8.55 6.39 -6.07
C GLY A 73 -8.10 7.23 -4.89
N ILE A 74 -8.11 6.64 -3.70
CA ILE A 74 -7.71 7.29 -2.45
C ILE A 74 -6.65 6.44 -1.75
N SER A 75 -5.57 7.08 -1.28
CA SER A 75 -4.51 6.42 -0.53
C SER A 75 -4.61 6.69 0.97
N GLU A 76 -4.38 5.65 1.78
CA GLU A 76 -4.44 5.67 3.25
C GLU A 76 -5.79 6.23 3.75
N THR A 77 -6.89 5.70 3.23
CA THR A 77 -8.24 6.12 3.56
C THR A 77 -8.81 5.32 4.74
N THR A 78 -9.83 5.91 5.39
CA THR A 78 -10.72 5.26 6.34
C THR A 78 -12.04 4.87 5.66
N GLU A 79 -12.83 4.00 6.28
CA GLU A 79 -14.16 3.65 5.79
C GLU A 79 -15.07 4.88 5.66
N GLU A 80 -15.09 5.71 6.69
CA GLU A 80 -15.94 6.92 6.71
C GLU A 80 -15.62 7.85 5.53
N TYR A 81 -14.34 8.20 5.35
CA TYR A 81 -13.88 9.05 4.25
C TYR A 81 -14.23 8.44 2.89
N LEU A 82 -13.94 7.15 2.72
CA LEU A 82 -14.21 6.41 1.49
C LEU A 82 -15.69 6.45 1.13
N ARG A 83 -16.60 6.12 2.08
CA ARG A 83 -18.04 6.09 1.82
C ARG A 83 -18.60 7.46 1.49
N ARG A 84 -18.11 8.51 2.16
CA ARG A 84 -18.52 9.90 1.89
C ARG A 84 -18.10 10.33 0.49
N ALA A 85 -16.84 10.13 0.13
CA ALA A 85 -16.31 10.46 -1.18
C ALA A 85 -17.00 9.67 -2.31
N HIS A 86 -17.16 8.34 -2.11
CA HIS A 86 -17.74 7.45 -3.10
C HIS A 86 -19.20 7.80 -3.48
N ARG A 87 -19.98 8.33 -2.52
CA ARG A 87 -21.35 8.79 -2.80
C ARG A 87 -21.43 9.98 -3.77
N VAL A 88 -20.40 10.82 -3.80
CA VAL A 88 -20.34 11.99 -4.69
C VAL A 88 -19.78 11.62 -6.05
N CYS A 89 -18.63 10.92 -6.03
CA CYS A 89 -17.97 10.42 -7.24
C CYS A 89 -17.45 9.01 -6.97
N PRO A 90 -17.92 7.98 -7.70
CA PRO A 90 -17.50 6.62 -7.47
C PRO A 90 -15.99 6.46 -7.48
N VAL A 91 -15.43 5.99 -6.36
CA VAL A 91 -14.02 5.65 -6.21
C VAL A 91 -13.78 4.31 -6.88
N THR A 92 -12.70 4.16 -7.61
CA THR A 92 -12.34 2.91 -8.32
C THR A 92 -11.46 2.00 -7.48
N ALA A 93 -10.56 2.58 -6.71
CA ALA A 93 -9.64 1.81 -5.86
C ALA A 93 -9.19 2.61 -4.63
N ILE A 94 -8.84 1.88 -3.58
CA ILE A 94 -8.06 2.44 -2.47
C ILE A 94 -6.65 1.88 -2.50
N GLN A 95 -5.67 2.65 -2.00
CA GLN A 95 -4.29 2.20 -1.85
C GLN A 95 -3.85 2.36 -0.40
N ASN A 96 -3.98 1.30 0.37
CA ASN A 96 -3.65 1.29 1.79
C ASN A 96 -2.50 0.32 2.08
N ARG A 97 -1.77 0.57 3.17
CA ARG A 97 -0.75 -0.35 3.63
C ARG A 97 -1.36 -1.70 3.98
N PHE A 98 -0.82 -2.76 3.39
CA PHE A 98 -1.26 -4.12 3.70
C PHE A 98 -0.13 -5.13 3.49
N SER A 99 0.12 -5.95 4.51
CA SER A 99 1.08 -7.07 4.49
C SER A 99 0.78 -8.00 5.66
N MET A 100 1.45 -9.14 5.76
CA MET A 100 1.33 -10.04 6.92
C MET A 100 1.63 -9.35 8.26
N MET A 101 2.45 -8.29 8.26
CA MET A 101 2.78 -7.49 9.46
C MET A 101 1.90 -6.24 9.63
N ALA A 102 1.10 -5.87 8.64
CA ALA A 102 0.36 -4.61 8.60
C ALA A 102 -1.09 -4.88 8.17
N ARG A 103 -1.90 -5.41 9.10
CA ARG A 103 -3.25 -5.88 8.82
C ARG A 103 -4.37 -4.96 9.35
N TRP A 104 -4.05 -3.79 9.88
CA TRP A 104 -5.04 -2.87 10.49
C TRP A 104 -6.07 -2.31 9.50
N HIS A 105 -5.83 -2.42 8.19
CA HIS A 105 -6.81 -2.08 7.17
C HIS A 105 -7.67 -3.25 6.69
N GLU A 106 -7.52 -4.43 7.28
CA GLU A 106 -8.28 -5.62 6.94
C GLU A 106 -9.81 -5.42 7.01
N PRO A 107 -10.35 -4.66 7.99
CA PRO A 107 -11.77 -4.34 8.02
C PRO A 107 -12.29 -3.61 6.78
N LEU A 108 -11.43 -2.90 6.02
CA LEU A 108 -11.84 -2.25 4.79
C LEU A 108 -12.10 -3.24 3.63
N LEU A 109 -11.64 -4.49 3.71
CA LEU A 109 -11.82 -5.46 2.64
C LEU A 109 -13.30 -5.75 2.35
N SER A 110 -14.13 -5.84 3.39
CA SER A 110 -15.58 -5.99 3.22
C SER A 110 -16.24 -4.78 2.58
N VAL A 111 -15.76 -3.58 2.91
CA VAL A 111 -16.24 -2.33 2.31
C VAL A 111 -15.85 -2.24 0.84
N VAL A 112 -14.63 -2.66 0.52
CA VAL A 112 -14.12 -2.73 -0.87
C VAL A 112 -14.97 -3.67 -1.72
N GLU A 113 -15.32 -4.85 -1.18
CA GLU A 113 -16.19 -5.81 -1.86
C GLU A 113 -17.62 -5.28 -2.02
N GLU A 114 -18.20 -4.68 -0.97
CA GLU A 114 -19.52 -4.05 -1.01
C GLU A 114 -19.63 -2.97 -2.09
N LEU A 115 -18.60 -2.13 -2.20
CA LEU A 115 -18.56 -1.02 -3.15
C LEU A 115 -18.09 -1.44 -4.56
N GLY A 116 -17.62 -2.68 -4.75
CA GLY A 116 -17.12 -3.19 -6.03
C GLY A 116 -15.85 -2.48 -6.49
N ILE A 117 -14.94 -2.10 -5.58
CA ILE A 117 -13.70 -1.35 -5.86
C ILE A 117 -12.46 -2.21 -5.60
N GLY A 118 -11.30 -1.77 -6.11
CA GLY A 118 -10.02 -2.44 -5.91
C GLY A 118 -9.31 -2.03 -4.59
N PHE A 119 -8.54 -2.96 -4.02
CA PHE A 119 -7.63 -2.69 -2.91
C PHE A 119 -6.18 -2.85 -3.38
N VAL A 120 -5.44 -1.74 -3.49
CA VAL A 120 -4.03 -1.75 -3.86
C VAL A 120 -3.18 -1.84 -2.59
N ALA A 121 -2.51 -2.98 -2.41
CA ALA A 121 -1.72 -3.25 -1.23
C ALA A 121 -0.33 -2.60 -1.34
N HIS A 122 -0.12 -1.51 -0.63
CA HIS A 122 1.13 -0.77 -0.56
C HIS A 122 2.04 -1.35 0.53
N SER A 123 3.35 -1.36 0.29
CA SER A 123 4.37 -2.00 1.16
C SER A 123 4.09 -3.48 1.47
N PRO A 124 3.73 -4.30 0.47
CA PRO A 124 3.26 -5.67 0.68
C PRO A 124 4.31 -6.60 1.30
N LEU A 125 5.59 -6.26 1.18
CA LEU A 125 6.72 -7.00 1.75
C LEU A 125 7.34 -6.34 2.99
N ALA A 126 6.59 -5.47 3.69
CA ALA A 126 7.08 -4.72 4.87
C ALA A 126 8.45 -4.06 4.62
N ASN A 127 8.56 -3.33 3.49
CA ASN A 127 9.79 -2.68 3.02
C ASN A 127 10.96 -3.65 2.77
N GLY A 128 10.66 -4.92 2.53
CA GLY A 128 11.62 -5.98 2.22
C GLY A 128 11.88 -6.96 3.37
N LEU A 129 11.36 -6.73 4.56
CA LEU A 129 11.58 -7.63 5.70
C LEU A 129 11.00 -9.04 5.44
N LEU A 130 9.81 -9.13 4.85
CA LEU A 130 9.14 -10.39 4.52
C LEU A 130 9.79 -11.17 3.37
N THR A 131 10.97 -10.75 2.92
CA THR A 131 11.78 -11.52 1.96
C THR A 131 12.67 -12.56 2.65
N ASN A 132 12.74 -12.58 3.98
CA ASN A 132 13.67 -13.39 4.80
C ASN A 132 15.15 -13.24 4.41
N ARG A 133 15.54 -12.10 3.80
CA ARG A 133 16.92 -11.85 3.33
C ARG A 133 17.76 -11.04 4.32
N TYR A 134 17.11 -10.48 5.32
CA TYR A 134 17.75 -9.63 6.32
C TYR A 134 17.81 -10.36 7.66
N THR A 135 18.88 -10.09 8.40
CA THR A 135 19.13 -10.65 9.74
C THR A 135 19.30 -9.53 10.75
N ALA A 136 19.37 -9.87 12.03
CA ALA A 136 19.63 -8.91 13.10
C ALA A 136 20.95 -8.13 12.92
N ASP A 137 21.91 -8.70 12.19
CA ASP A 137 23.20 -8.07 11.88
C ASP A 137 23.15 -7.16 10.65
N THR A 138 22.00 -7.08 9.96
CA THR A 138 21.86 -6.24 8.78
C THR A 138 21.87 -4.77 9.18
N SER A 139 22.78 -4.00 8.60
CA SER A 139 22.85 -2.55 8.78
C SER A 139 22.51 -1.83 7.48
N PHE A 140 21.90 -0.66 7.61
CA PHE A 140 21.60 0.26 6.51
C PHE A 140 22.31 1.59 6.76
N ASP A 141 22.83 2.20 5.71
CA ASP A 141 23.41 3.53 5.79
C ASP A 141 22.30 4.57 6.02
N PRO A 142 22.26 5.25 7.19
CA PRO A 142 21.19 6.19 7.50
C PRO A 142 21.19 7.44 6.60
N ALA A 143 22.28 7.71 5.88
CA ALA A 143 22.36 8.84 4.95
C ALA A 143 21.65 8.55 3.62
N THR A 144 21.56 7.27 3.22
CA THR A 144 21.09 6.87 1.89
C THR A 144 19.93 5.87 1.91
N ASP A 145 19.69 5.21 3.04
CA ASP A 145 18.65 4.19 3.17
C ASP A 145 17.76 4.44 4.40
N TYR A 146 16.54 4.90 4.15
CA TYR A 146 15.58 5.23 5.20
C TYR A 146 15.17 4.02 6.08
N ARG A 147 15.49 2.78 5.67
CA ARG A 147 15.24 1.57 6.48
C ARG A 147 16.04 1.57 7.77
N ALA A 148 17.14 2.30 7.82
CA ALA A 148 17.93 2.52 9.04
C ALA A 148 17.10 3.07 10.22
N SER A 149 16.00 3.78 9.93
CA SER A 149 15.10 4.36 10.94
C SER A 149 13.83 3.54 11.22
N MET A 150 13.63 2.43 10.50
CA MET A 150 12.41 1.66 10.61
C MET A 150 12.42 0.70 11.81
N PRO A 151 11.33 0.64 12.60
CA PRO A 151 11.28 -0.17 13.81
C PRO A 151 11.46 -1.67 13.52
N GLN A 152 10.92 -2.19 12.41
CA GLN A 152 11.04 -3.60 12.06
C GLN A 152 12.45 -4.07 11.73
N TYR A 153 13.41 -3.17 11.55
CA TYR A 153 14.80 -3.49 11.28
C TYR A 153 15.72 -3.32 12.50
N ARG A 154 15.16 -3.04 13.67
CA ARG A 154 15.92 -3.04 14.91
C ARG A 154 16.30 -4.49 15.30
N PRO A 155 17.47 -4.75 15.89
CA PRO A 155 17.90 -6.11 16.24
C PRO A 155 16.86 -6.90 17.05
N GLU A 156 16.25 -6.27 18.05
CA GLU A 156 15.21 -6.89 18.90
C GLU A 156 13.93 -7.28 18.12
N SER A 157 13.68 -6.63 16.98
CA SER A 157 12.51 -6.92 16.14
C SER A 157 12.67 -8.24 15.39
N PHE A 158 13.89 -8.65 15.08
CA PHE A 158 14.14 -9.95 14.44
C PHE A 158 13.78 -11.10 15.37
N GLU A 159 14.06 -10.99 16.66
CA GLU A 159 13.66 -12.01 17.63
C GLU A 159 12.14 -12.09 17.77
N LYS A 160 11.45 -10.94 17.87
CA LYS A 160 9.98 -10.89 17.92
C LYS A 160 9.32 -11.49 16.68
N ASN A 161 9.93 -11.29 15.50
CA ASN A 161 9.38 -11.76 14.24
C ASN A 161 9.85 -13.17 13.86
N ARG A 162 10.61 -13.87 14.71
CA ARG A 162 11.18 -15.19 14.39
C ARG A 162 10.13 -16.21 13.98
N THR A 163 9.00 -16.24 14.69
CA THR A 163 7.91 -17.16 14.36
C THR A 163 7.31 -16.90 12.98
N LEU A 164 7.17 -15.63 12.60
CA LEU A 164 6.73 -15.25 11.25
C LEU A 164 7.73 -15.68 10.18
N PHE A 165 9.03 -15.48 10.43
CA PHE A 165 10.06 -15.89 9.48
C PHE A 165 10.09 -17.40 9.29
N SER A 166 9.97 -18.19 10.38
CA SER A 166 9.90 -19.65 10.31
C SER A 166 8.65 -20.14 9.57
N LEU A 167 7.48 -19.49 9.77
CA LEU A 167 6.27 -19.79 9.00
C LEU A 167 6.50 -19.55 7.50
N LEU A 168 7.10 -18.41 7.13
CA LEU A 168 7.40 -18.08 5.74
C LEU A 168 8.39 -19.07 5.10
N GLU A 169 9.40 -19.51 5.84
CA GLU A 169 10.36 -20.53 5.38
C GLU A 169 9.66 -21.86 5.15
N GLN A 170 8.86 -22.33 6.10
CA GLN A 170 8.11 -23.57 5.96
C GLN A 170 7.20 -23.55 4.73
N LEU A 171 6.42 -22.51 4.56
CA LEU A 171 5.52 -22.37 3.40
C LEU A 171 6.32 -22.24 2.09
N ALA A 172 7.44 -21.51 2.10
CA ALA A 172 8.29 -21.37 0.93
C ALA A 172 8.85 -22.75 0.48
N ASP A 173 9.28 -23.60 1.40
CA ASP A 173 9.75 -24.96 1.12
C ASP A 173 8.60 -25.82 0.58
N GLU A 174 7.43 -25.79 1.19
CA GLU A 174 6.24 -26.57 0.81
C GLU A 174 5.79 -26.24 -0.62
N TYR A 175 5.74 -24.95 -0.96
CA TYR A 175 5.32 -24.48 -2.29
C TYR A 175 6.47 -24.38 -3.29
N ARG A 176 7.71 -24.73 -2.92
CA ARG A 176 8.93 -24.53 -3.74
C ARG A 176 9.05 -23.10 -4.25
N ALA A 177 8.76 -22.15 -3.39
CA ALA A 177 8.70 -20.74 -3.67
C ALA A 177 9.68 -19.96 -2.75
N THR A 178 9.64 -18.64 -2.81
CA THR A 178 10.37 -17.79 -1.87
C THR A 178 9.41 -17.18 -0.83
N ALA A 179 9.94 -16.75 0.32
CA ALA A 179 9.17 -16.04 1.34
C ALA A 179 8.43 -14.81 0.76
N SER A 180 9.08 -14.09 -0.18
CA SER A 180 8.46 -12.98 -0.91
C SER A 180 7.23 -13.42 -1.68
N GLN A 181 7.34 -14.52 -2.42
CA GLN A 181 6.24 -15.06 -3.22
C GLN A 181 5.09 -15.54 -2.35
N ILE A 182 5.37 -16.23 -1.24
CA ILE A 182 4.34 -16.64 -0.27
C ILE A 182 3.61 -15.43 0.32
N SER A 183 4.34 -14.39 0.74
CA SER A 183 3.73 -13.18 1.28
C SER A 183 2.80 -12.48 0.28
N LEU A 184 3.20 -12.43 -0.99
CA LEU A 184 2.38 -11.83 -2.05
C LEU A 184 1.19 -12.73 -2.42
N ALA A 185 1.40 -14.04 -2.56
CA ALA A 185 0.37 -15.02 -2.87
C ALA A 185 -0.72 -15.03 -1.79
N TRP A 186 -0.35 -15.02 -0.49
CA TRP A 186 -1.31 -14.96 0.60
C TRP A 186 -2.31 -13.81 0.42
N MET A 187 -1.86 -12.58 0.14
CA MET A 187 -2.78 -11.46 0.01
C MET A 187 -3.63 -11.53 -1.26
N MET A 188 -3.10 -12.02 -2.38
CA MET A 188 -3.86 -12.19 -3.63
C MET A 188 -4.92 -13.29 -3.52
N ASN A 189 -4.62 -14.39 -2.80
CA ASN A 189 -5.58 -15.48 -2.58
C ASN A 189 -6.57 -15.16 -1.44
N LYS A 190 -6.25 -14.19 -0.55
CA LYS A 190 -7.14 -13.78 0.54
C LYS A 190 -8.42 -13.12 0.03
N ARG A 191 -8.31 -12.25 -0.98
CA ARG A 191 -9.45 -11.59 -1.63
C ARG A 191 -9.10 -11.20 -3.06
N PRO A 192 -9.99 -11.46 -4.05
CA PRO A 192 -9.73 -11.15 -5.46
C PRO A 192 -9.51 -9.66 -5.73
N ALA A 193 -10.02 -8.78 -4.88
CA ALA A 193 -9.88 -7.33 -5.04
C ALA A 193 -8.49 -6.81 -4.65
N ILE A 194 -7.61 -7.62 -4.03
CA ILE A 194 -6.30 -7.18 -3.56
C ILE A 194 -5.25 -7.30 -4.66
N VAL A 195 -4.61 -6.16 -4.98
CA VAL A 195 -3.50 -6.07 -5.94
C VAL A 195 -2.26 -5.54 -5.22
N PRO A 196 -1.24 -6.39 -4.95
CA PRO A 196 0.00 -5.94 -4.33
C PRO A 196 0.88 -5.15 -5.30
N ILE A 197 1.58 -4.12 -4.78
CA ILE A 197 2.52 -3.30 -5.55
C ILE A 197 3.96 -3.38 -4.98
N PRO A 198 4.64 -4.55 -5.09
CA PRO A 198 5.99 -4.73 -4.58
C PRO A 198 7.01 -3.96 -5.43
N GLY A 199 7.56 -2.88 -4.87
CA GLY A 199 8.59 -2.07 -5.54
C GLY A 199 9.94 -2.75 -5.63
N THR A 200 10.60 -2.73 -6.81
CA THR A 200 11.96 -3.21 -6.99
C THR A 200 12.69 -2.47 -8.10
N ARG A 201 14.04 -2.48 -8.03
CA ARG A 201 14.94 -1.99 -9.09
C ARG A 201 15.73 -3.13 -9.74
N LEU A 202 15.54 -4.37 -9.30
CA LEU A 202 16.31 -5.53 -9.73
C LEU A 202 15.43 -6.47 -10.54
N LEU A 203 15.83 -6.77 -11.77
CA LEU A 203 15.05 -7.59 -12.70
C LEU A 203 14.73 -8.98 -12.14
N TYR A 204 15.67 -9.63 -11.46
CA TYR A 204 15.43 -10.95 -10.87
C TYR A 204 14.37 -10.91 -9.78
N ARG A 205 14.29 -9.81 -8.98
CA ARG A 205 13.23 -9.63 -7.99
C ARG A 205 11.87 -9.31 -8.63
N LEU A 206 11.88 -8.60 -9.75
CA LEU A 206 10.64 -8.40 -10.52
C LEU A 206 10.07 -9.75 -10.97
N LYS A 207 10.91 -10.63 -11.52
CA LYS A 207 10.51 -11.98 -11.93
C LYS A 207 10.03 -12.81 -10.74
N GLU A 208 10.73 -12.74 -9.60
CA GLU A 208 10.34 -13.39 -8.35
C GLU A 208 8.94 -12.92 -7.91
N ASN A 209 8.72 -11.60 -7.85
CA ASN A 209 7.43 -11.02 -7.43
C ASN A 209 6.29 -11.42 -8.38
N ILE A 210 6.51 -11.41 -9.70
CA ILE A 210 5.51 -11.81 -10.69
C ILE A 210 5.14 -13.29 -10.51
N GLY A 211 6.10 -14.17 -10.24
CA GLY A 211 5.85 -15.59 -10.00
C GLY A 211 4.98 -15.90 -8.77
N ALA A 212 4.73 -14.91 -7.91
CA ALA A 212 3.76 -15.08 -6.83
C ALA A 212 2.32 -15.30 -7.34
N ALA A 213 2.00 -14.81 -8.54
CA ALA A 213 0.69 -14.98 -9.16
C ALA A 213 0.39 -16.43 -9.57
N ASP A 214 1.42 -17.27 -9.70
CA ASP A 214 1.28 -18.68 -10.04
C ASP A 214 1.06 -19.57 -8.80
N ILE A 215 1.12 -19.00 -7.59
CA ILE A 215 0.93 -19.73 -6.34
C ILE A 215 -0.54 -19.63 -5.93
N HIS A 216 -1.20 -20.76 -5.90
CA HIS A 216 -2.61 -20.88 -5.49
C HIS A 216 -2.69 -21.46 -4.08
N LEU A 217 -3.14 -20.64 -3.15
CA LEU A 217 -3.49 -21.04 -1.79
C LEU A 217 -5.00 -21.28 -1.73
N THR A 218 -5.42 -22.36 -1.12
CA THR A 218 -6.84 -22.62 -0.85
C THR A 218 -7.36 -21.68 0.25
N ASP A 219 -8.68 -21.55 0.38
CA ASP A 219 -9.30 -20.74 1.43
C ASP A 219 -8.92 -21.27 2.83
N GLU A 220 -8.78 -22.60 2.99
CA GLU A 220 -8.34 -23.24 4.22
C GLU A 220 -6.89 -22.88 4.57
N GLU A 221 -5.99 -22.86 3.59
CA GLU A 221 -4.59 -22.48 3.78
C GLU A 221 -4.45 -20.99 4.12
N VAL A 222 -5.16 -20.11 3.41
CA VAL A 222 -5.21 -18.68 3.74
C VAL A 222 -5.71 -18.48 5.16
N LYS A 223 -6.79 -19.18 5.56
CA LYS A 223 -7.33 -19.11 6.92
C LYS A 223 -6.37 -19.66 7.98
N ALA A 224 -5.63 -20.72 7.68
CA ALA A 224 -4.62 -21.26 8.57
C ALA A 224 -3.47 -20.26 8.78
N ILE A 225 -3.02 -19.61 7.71
CA ILE A 225 -2.02 -18.52 7.79
C ILE A 225 -2.56 -17.37 8.62
N ASP A 226 -3.78 -16.90 8.38
CA ASP A 226 -4.42 -15.82 9.16
C ASP A 226 -4.47 -16.16 10.64
N THR A 227 -4.89 -17.38 10.99
CA THR A 227 -4.95 -17.86 12.38
C THR A 227 -3.56 -17.88 13.02
N ALA A 228 -2.54 -18.30 12.29
CA ALA A 228 -1.17 -18.26 12.77
C ALA A 228 -0.68 -16.83 13.01
N LEU A 229 -0.96 -15.92 12.07
CA LEU A 229 -0.60 -14.50 12.19
C LEU A 229 -1.31 -13.81 13.37
N ASP A 230 -2.57 -14.17 13.65
CA ASP A 230 -3.35 -13.66 14.79
C ASP A 230 -2.78 -14.09 16.15
N ALA A 231 -2.15 -15.26 16.20
CA ALA A 231 -1.51 -15.80 17.38
C ALA A 231 -0.09 -15.26 17.65
N MET A 232 0.48 -14.51 16.69
CA MET A 232 1.87 -14.00 16.77
C MET A 232 1.93 -12.61 17.38
N GLU A 233 2.85 -12.43 18.34
CA GLU A 233 3.30 -11.10 18.75
C GLU A 233 4.43 -10.67 17.82
N MET A 234 4.16 -9.71 16.95
CA MET A 234 5.13 -9.17 16.00
C MET A 234 5.68 -7.82 16.46
N SER A 235 6.84 -7.42 15.91
CA SER A 235 7.36 -6.08 16.11
C SER A 235 6.48 -5.03 15.44
N GLU A 236 6.62 -3.78 15.87
CA GLU A 236 6.09 -2.65 15.12
C GLU A 236 6.65 -2.65 13.70
N VAL A 237 5.84 -2.19 12.75
CA VAL A 237 6.24 -1.96 11.37
C VAL A 237 6.05 -0.49 11.01
N PHE A 238 6.94 0.03 10.19
CA PHE A 238 6.87 1.42 9.75
C PHE A 238 5.50 1.74 9.13
N GLY A 239 4.76 2.67 9.75
CA GLY A 239 3.39 3.03 9.39
C GLY A 239 3.25 4.19 8.41
N GLY A 240 4.34 4.79 7.95
CA GLY A 240 4.34 6.06 7.22
C GLY A 240 4.55 7.27 8.14
N SER A 241 4.73 8.45 7.56
CA SER A 241 4.79 9.69 8.35
C SER A 241 3.42 9.97 8.96
N PRO A 242 3.31 10.20 10.28
CA PRO A 242 2.05 10.62 10.86
C PRO A 242 1.61 11.93 10.20
N ILE A 243 0.38 11.95 9.69
CA ILE A 243 -0.26 13.20 9.28
C ILE A 243 -0.49 13.97 10.58
N LYS A 244 0.17 15.10 10.74
CA LYS A 244 -0.12 15.97 11.89
C LYS A 244 -1.57 16.42 11.79
N LYS A 245 -2.34 16.09 12.84
CA LYS A 245 -3.68 16.62 13.04
C LYS A 245 -3.61 18.11 13.29
#